data_d07ef35dce2cdedbd2316bd0a2730b1d
#
_entry.id   d07ef35dce2cdedbd2316bd0a2730b1d
#
_cell.length_a   1.000
_cell.length_b   1.000
_cell.length_c   1.000
_cell.angle_alpha   90.00
_cell.angle_beta   90.00
_cell.angle_gamma   90.00
#
_symmetry.space_group_name_H-M   'P 1'
#
loop_
_entity.id
_entity.type
_entity.pdbx_description
1 polymer ?
#
loop_
_entity_poly.entity_id
_entity_poly.type
_entity_poly.pdbx_seq_one_letter_code
_entity_poly.pdbx_strand_id
1 'polypeptide(L)'
;VETGLKDAGYEYIVIDDCWSLKDRVNGKLIPDPEKFPEGIKSVADYVHSKGLKFGMYSCAGTHTCAGYPGSYDHEFIDAQTFADWGVDFLKYDYCNFPSSGNCKARYLTMSMALKATGREILFSACNWGQQEPGQWMRQIGAHMYRSTGDIFDNFRSFTDIAKSQLDKLCMSAPYCFNDMDM
;
A
#
# COMPACT_ATOMS: atom_id res chain seq x y z
N VAL A 1 0.10 -16.44 14.18
CA VAL A 1 -0.92 -17.23 14.87
C VAL A 1 -0.33 -17.80 16.17
N GLU A 2 0.69 -18.65 16.10
CA GLU A 2 1.29 -19.32 17.26
C GLU A 2 1.92 -18.37 18.28
N THR A 3 2.35 -17.18 17.85
CA THR A 3 2.94 -16.14 18.73
C THR A 3 1.89 -15.31 19.49
N GLY A 4 0.60 -15.54 19.28
CA GLY A 4 -0.49 -14.76 19.89
C GLY A 4 -0.77 -13.40 19.23
N LEU A 5 -0.04 -13.00 18.19
CA LEU A 5 -0.25 -11.71 17.53
C LEU A 5 -1.65 -11.60 16.93
N LYS A 6 -2.19 -12.68 16.36
CA LYS A 6 -3.57 -12.70 15.86
C LYS A 6 -4.58 -12.40 16.98
N ASP A 7 -4.42 -13.01 18.15
CA ASP A 7 -5.30 -12.80 19.28
C ASP A 7 -5.18 -11.38 19.87
N ALA A 8 -4.02 -10.74 19.65
CA ALA A 8 -3.77 -9.34 19.97
C ALA A 8 -4.34 -8.35 18.93
N GLY A 9 -4.98 -8.84 17.85
CA GLY A 9 -5.65 -8.02 16.83
C GLY A 9 -4.85 -7.76 15.57
N TYR A 10 -3.68 -8.39 15.36
CA TYR A 10 -2.95 -8.30 14.10
C TYR A 10 -3.58 -9.24 13.07
N GLU A 11 -4.30 -8.66 12.10
CA GLU A 11 -5.08 -9.42 11.13
C GLU A 11 -4.43 -9.49 9.75
N TYR A 12 -3.47 -8.63 9.44
CA TYR A 12 -2.87 -8.51 8.11
C TYR A 12 -1.44 -9.02 8.08
N ILE A 13 -1.10 -9.77 7.04
CA ILE A 13 0.29 -10.08 6.64
C ILE A 13 0.52 -9.37 5.33
N VAL A 14 1.47 -8.44 5.30
CA VAL A 14 1.74 -7.59 4.13
C VAL A 14 3.14 -7.90 3.60
N ILE A 15 3.25 -8.14 2.29
CA ILE A 15 4.52 -8.19 1.58
C ILE A 15 4.82 -6.77 1.07
N ASP A 16 5.98 -6.25 1.42
CA ASP A 16 6.46 -4.95 0.95
C ASP A 16 7.19 -5.08 -0.40
N ASP A 17 8.02 -4.14 -0.79
CA ASP A 17 8.71 -4.04 -2.09
C ASP A 17 9.52 -5.32 -2.46
N CYS A 18 10.06 -5.37 -3.67
CA CYS A 18 10.95 -6.45 -4.16
C CYS A 18 10.28 -7.82 -4.39
N TRP A 19 8.99 -7.89 -4.54
CA TRP A 19 8.27 -9.15 -4.75
C TRP A 19 8.13 -9.56 -6.23
N SER A 20 8.22 -8.59 -7.16
CA SER A 20 8.05 -8.82 -8.61
C SER A 20 9.38 -9.00 -9.34
N LEU A 21 9.32 -9.38 -10.60
CA LEU A 21 10.42 -9.22 -11.54
C LEU A 21 10.74 -7.73 -11.78
N LYS A 22 11.94 -7.44 -12.28
CA LYS A 22 12.40 -6.07 -12.58
C LYS A 22 11.70 -5.45 -13.80
N ASP A 23 11.06 -6.26 -14.62
CA ASP A 23 10.34 -5.83 -15.80
C ASP A 23 8.94 -6.40 -15.85
N ARG A 24 8.01 -5.66 -16.44
CA ARG A 24 6.67 -6.15 -16.76
C ARG A 24 6.72 -7.13 -17.91
N VAL A 25 5.88 -8.15 -17.89
CA VAL A 25 5.70 -9.08 -19.00
C VAL A 25 4.29 -8.86 -19.58
N ASN A 26 4.22 -8.48 -20.83
CA ASN A 26 2.96 -8.13 -21.51
C ASN A 26 2.13 -7.08 -20.73
N GLY A 27 2.80 -6.09 -20.14
CA GLY A 27 2.18 -5.03 -19.34
C GLY A 27 1.81 -5.42 -17.91
N LYS A 28 1.97 -6.68 -17.50
CA LYS A 28 1.60 -7.18 -16.17
C LYS A 28 2.80 -7.27 -15.22
N LEU A 29 2.55 -7.06 -13.95
CA LEU A 29 3.47 -7.39 -12.87
C LEU A 29 3.53 -8.92 -12.73
N ILE A 30 4.73 -9.46 -12.65
CA ILE A 30 4.96 -10.90 -12.48
C ILE A 30 5.70 -11.12 -11.16
N PRO A 31 5.22 -12.00 -10.30
CA PRO A 31 5.95 -12.40 -9.11
C PRO A 31 7.32 -12.97 -9.46
N ASP A 32 8.32 -12.70 -8.65
CA ASP A 32 9.64 -13.29 -8.80
C ASP A 32 9.54 -14.81 -8.56
N PRO A 33 9.81 -15.66 -9.58
CA PRO A 33 9.61 -17.10 -9.45
C PRO A 33 10.60 -17.79 -8.48
N GLU A 34 11.74 -17.14 -8.17
CA GLU A 34 12.67 -17.65 -7.16
C GLU A 34 12.12 -17.47 -5.75
N LYS A 35 11.41 -16.35 -5.50
CA LYS A 35 10.79 -16.04 -4.20
C LYS A 35 9.42 -16.66 -4.04
N PHE A 36 8.66 -16.71 -5.12
CA PHE A 36 7.26 -17.16 -5.15
C PHE A 36 7.05 -18.21 -6.26
N PRO A 37 7.62 -19.42 -6.13
CA PRO A 37 7.58 -20.44 -7.19
C PRO A 37 6.15 -20.89 -7.54
N GLU A 38 5.22 -20.80 -6.59
CA GLU A 38 3.79 -21.14 -6.81
C GLU A 38 2.93 -19.87 -7.01
N GLY A 39 3.56 -18.71 -7.18
CA GLY A 39 2.92 -17.41 -7.35
C GLY A 39 2.33 -16.81 -6.07
N ILE A 40 1.94 -15.54 -6.16
CA ILE A 40 1.40 -14.77 -5.01
C ILE A 40 0.04 -15.33 -4.55
N LYS A 41 -0.78 -15.84 -5.46
CA LYS A 41 -2.08 -16.38 -5.08
C LYS A 41 -1.97 -17.52 -4.06
N SER A 42 -0.98 -18.40 -4.20
CA SER A 42 -0.76 -19.51 -3.25
C SER A 42 -0.42 -18.97 -1.85
N VAL A 43 0.35 -17.88 -1.77
CA VAL A 43 0.68 -17.21 -0.51
C VAL A 43 -0.57 -16.60 0.12
N ALA A 44 -1.38 -15.90 -0.68
CA ALA A 44 -2.65 -15.33 -0.21
C ALA A 44 -3.59 -16.42 0.33
N ASP A 45 -3.78 -17.52 -0.42
CA ASP A 45 -4.62 -18.65 -0.02
C ASP A 45 -4.10 -19.28 1.31
N TYR A 46 -2.77 -19.40 1.48
CA TYR A 46 -2.19 -19.89 2.72
C TYR A 46 -2.46 -18.93 3.90
N VAL A 47 -2.27 -17.63 3.71
CA VAL A 47 -2.56 -16.61 4.74
C VAL A 47 -4.04 -16.66 5.13
N HIS A 48 -4.94 -16.73 4.15
CA HIS A 48 -6.38 -16.85 4.39
C HIS A 48 -6.72 -18.14 5.14
N SER A 49 -6.04 -19.27 4.87
CA SER A 49 -6.26 -20.52 5.60
C SER A 49 -5.95 -20.42 7.10
N LYS A 50 -5.14 -19.42 7.50
CA LYS A 50 -4.86 -19.10 8.92
C LYS A 50 -5.87 -18.10 9.52
N GLY A 51 -6.88 -17.71 8.74
CA GLY A 51 -7.87 -16.70 9.13
C GLY A 51 -7.26 -15.30 9.28
N LEU A 52 -6.23 -14.99 8.46
CA LEU A 52 -5.59 -13.69 8.34
C LEU A 52 -5.88 -13.10 6.95
N LYS A 53 -5.62 -11.83 6.78
CA LYS A 53 -5.75 -11.09 5.52
C LYS A 53 -4.38 -10.86 4.89
N PHE A 54 -4.34 -10.85 3.56
CA PHE A 54 -3.09 -10.72 2.82
C PHE A 54 -2.97 -9.36 2.14
N GLY A 55 -1.81 -8.73 2.28
CA GLY A 55 -1.51 -7.42 1.70
C GLY A 55 -0.31 -7.44 0.78
N MET A 56 -0.32 -6.48 -0.15
CA MET A 56 0.72 -6.27 -1.14
C MET A 56 1.18 -4.81 -1.15
N TYR A 57 2.30 -4.58 -1.81
CA TYR A 57 2.90 -3.28 -2.05
C TYR A 57 2.93 -2.95 -3.54
N SER A 58 2.68 -1.70 -3.89
CA SER A 58 2.98 -1.10 -5.18
C SER A 58 3.29 0.40 -5.02
N CYS A 59 3.45 1.12 -6.12
CA CYS A 59 3.85 2.52 -6.11
C CYS A 59 3.10 3.33 -7.18
N ALA A 60 2.75 4.56 -6.83
CA ALA A 60 2.12 5.52 -7.73
C ALA A 60 3.08 6.07 -8.81
N GLY A 61 4.38 5.88 -8.64
CA GLY A 61 5.39 6.26 -9.61
C GLY A 61 5.64 5.21 -10.67
N THR A 62 6.60 5.49 -11.55
CA THR A 62 7.02 4.57 -12.62
C THR A 62 7.77 3.36 -12.08
N HIS A 63 8.47 3.54 -10.95
CA HIS A 63 9.22 2.49 -10.26
C HIS A 63 9.03 2.59 -8.74
N THR A 64 9.13 1.47 -8.06
CA THR A 64 9.14 1.40 -6.60
C THR A 64 10.45 2.00 -6.04
N CYS A 65 10.55 2.14 -4.72
CA CYS A 65 11.75 2.65 -4.07
C CYS A 65 12.98 1.77 -4.33
N ALA A 66 12.80 0.45 -4.48
CA ALA A 66 13.87 -0.50 -4.84
C ALA A 66 14.04 -0.68 -6.37
N GLY A 67 13.38 0.14 -7.19
CA GLY A 67 13.54 0.15 -8.64
C GLY A 67 12.84 -1.01 -9.37
N TYR A 68 11.75 -1.56 -8.78
CA TYR A 68 10.85 -2.48 -9.46
C TYR A 68 9.74 -1.72 -10.18
N PRO A 69 8.99 -2.31 -11.12
CA PRO A 69 7.92 -1.62 -11.81
C PRO A 69 6.85 -1.09 -10.87
N GLY A 70 6.57 0.21 -10.92
CA GLY A 70 5.43 0.84 -10.26
C GLY A 70 4.16 0.75 -11.10
N SER A 71 3.03 1.21 -10.56
CA SER A 71 1.71 1.11 -11.22
C SER A 71 1.34 2.34 -12.07
N TYR A 72 2.24 3.31 -12.23
CA TYR A 72 1.96 4.50 -13.05
C TYR A 72 1.50 4.11 -14.47
N ASP A 73 0.33 4.58 -14.90
CA ASP A 73 -0.34 4.23 -16.16
C ASP A 73 -0.75 2.74 -16.32
N HIS A 74 -0.71 1.96 -15.21
CA HIS A 74 -1.07 0.54 -15.20
C HIS A 74 -2.05 0.21 -14.06
N GLU A 75 -2.63 1.21 -13.39
CA GLU A 75 -3.39 1.05 -12.16
C GLU A 75 -4.54 0.02 -12.29
N PHE A 76 -5.28 0.04 -13.40
CA PHE A 76 -6.40 -0.89 -13.60
C PHE A 76 -5.96 -2.35 -13.83
N ILE A 77 -4.87 -2.56 -14.58
CA ILE A 77 -4.31 -3.90 -14.80
C ILE A 77 -3.76 -4.46 -13.50
N ASP A 78 -3.05 -3.63 -12.74
CA ASP A 78 -2.43 -4.05 -11.49
C ASP A 78 -3.49 -4.30 -10.41
N ALA A 79 -4.47 -3.40 -10.27
CA ALA A 79 -5.59 -3.60 -9.34
C ALA A 79 -6.34 -4.91 -9.60
N GLN A 80 -6.63 -5.22 -10.88
CA GLN A 80 -7.25 -6.48 -11.25
C GLN A 80 -6.35 -7.68 -10.91
N THR A 81 -5.05 -7.56 -11.17
CA THR A 81 -4.07 -8.60 -10.82
C THR A 81 -4.04 -8.86 -9.31
N PHE A 82 -4.04 -7.80 -8.48
CA PHE A 82 -4.11 -7.94 -7.02
C PHE A 82 -5.41 -8.60 -6.57
N ALA A 83 -6.55 -8.21 -7.17
CA ALA A 83 -7.84 -8.82 -6.87
C ALA A 83 -7.88 -10.32 -7.23
N ASP A 84 -7.35 -10.69 -8.40
CA ASP A 84 -7.27 -12.09 -8.87
C ASP A 84 -6.39 -12.94 -7.95
N TRP A 85 -5.37 -12.37 -7.32
CA TRP A 85 -4.51 -13.03 -6.34
C TRP A 85 -5.13 -13.11 -4.95
N GLY A 86 -6.26 -12.46 -4.70
CA GLY A 86 -6.90 -12.48 -3.39
C GLY A 86 -6.30 -11.48 -2.39
N VAL A 87 -5.73 -10.38 -2.86
CA VAL A 87 -5.19 -9.31 -2.00
C VAL A 87 -6.31 -8.60 -1.26
N ASP A 88 -6.11 -8.32 0.04
CA ASP A 88 -7.06 -7.62 0.93
C ASP A 88 -6.55 -6.23 1.35
N PHE A 89 -5.28 -5.92 1.09
CA PHE A 89 -4.65 -4.67 1.50
C PHE A 89 -3.60 -4.26 0.46
N LEU A 90 -3.59 -3.01 0.04
CA LEU A 90 -2.57 -2.45 -0.84
C LEU A 90 -1.89 -1.24 -0.18
N LYS A 91 -0.58 -1.36 0.14
CA LYS A 91 0.29 -0.21 0.39
C LYS A 91 0.70 0.39 -0.95
N TYR A 92 0.40 1.66 -1.15
CA TYR A 92 0.63 2.35 -2.42
C TYR A 92 1.54 3.55 -2.22
N ASP A 93 2.81 3.38 -2.56
CA ASP A 93 3.90 4.30 -2.28
C ASP A 93 4.04 5.43 -3.31
N TYR A 94 5.03 6.30 -3.13
CA TYR A 94 5.21 7.54 -3.93
C TYR A 94 6.58 7.63 -4.63
N CYS A 95 7.42 6.60 -4.54
CA CYS A 95 8.77 6.59 -5.11
C CYS A 95 8.74 6.80 -6.64
N ASN A 96 9.77 7.49 -7.16
CA ASN A 96 9.96 7.72 -8.61
C ASN A 96 8.72 8.30 -9.30
N PHE A 97 7.99 9.15 -8.57
CA PHE A 97 6.81 9.83 -9.12
C PHE A 97 7.25 10.92 -10.10
N PRO A 98 6.71 10.97 -11.34
CA PRO A 98 7.09 11.98 -12.34
C PRO A 98 6.81 13.39 -11.85
N SER A 99 7.77 14.31 -12.01
CA SER A 99 7.65 15.71 -11.54
C SER A 99 6.50 16.47 -12.21
N SER A 100 6.10 16.07 -13.42
CA SER A 100 4.95 16.60 -14.15
C SER A 100 3.62 15.92 -13.76
N GLY A 101 3.67 14.90 -12.90
CA GLY A 101 2.51 14.12 -12.52
C GLY A 101 1.62 14.83 -11.50
N ASN A 102 0.33 14.50 -11.52
CA ASN A 102 -0.62 14.92 -10.50
C ASN A 102 -0.82 13.81 -9.48
N CYS A 103 -0.24 13.96 -8.30
CA CYS A 103 -0.30 12.98 -7.21
C CYS A 103 -1.74 12.59 -6.88
N LYS A 104 -2.60 13.56 -6.58
CA LYS A 104 -4.00 13.31 -6.22
C LYS A 104 -4.74 12.53 -7.31
N ALA A 105 -4.51 12.86 -8.58
CA ALA A 105 -5.15 12.15 -9.71
C ALA A 105 -4.69 10.67 -9.74
N ARG A 106 -3.40 10.38 -9.52
CA ARG A 106 -2.87 9.00 -9.56
C ARG A 106 -3.40 8.15 -8.42
N TYR A 107 -3.43 8.69 -7.20
CA TYR A 107 -4.04 7.99 -6.07
C TYR A 107 -5.55 7.77 -6.28
N LEU A 108 -6.26 8.77 -6.85
CA LEU A 108 -7.66 8.60 -7.25
C LEU A 108 -7.82 7.50 -8.31
N THR A 109 -6.95 7.47 -9.34
CA THR A 109 -6.99 6.43 -10.39
C THR A 109 -6.83 5.03 -9.78
N MET A 110 -5.86 4.83 -8.89
CA MET A 110 -5.71 3.53 -8.19
C MET A 110 -6.94 3.21 -7.33
N SER A 111 -7.48 4.16 -6.58
CA SER A 111 -8.70 3.94 -5.80
C SER A 111 -9.88 3.51 -6.67
N MET A 112 -10.06 4.14 -7.82
CA MET A 112 -11.10 3.76 -8.79
C MET A 112 -10.83 2.37 -9.38
N ALA A 113 -9.58 2.06 -9.70
CA ALA A 113 -9.18 0.77 -10.23
C ALA A 113 -9.46 -0.36 -9.21
N LEU A 114 -9.09 -0.17 -7.94
CA LEU A 114 -9.38 -1.14 -6.88
C LEU A 114 -10.90 -1.36 -6.72
N LYS A 115 -11.70 -0.30 -6.70
CA LYS A 115 -13.17 -0.40 -6.64
C LYS A 115 -13.76 -1.13 -7.83
N ALA A 116 -13.21 -0.91 -9.03
CA ALA A 116 -13.70 -1.55 -10.25
C ALA A 116 -13.51 -3.07 -10.27
N THR A 117 -12.59 -3.61 -9.47
CA THR A 117 -12.38 -5.06 -9.34
C THR A 117 -13.55 -5.77 -8.64
N GLY A 118 -14.36 -5.05 -7.87
CA GLY A 118 -15.42 -5.62 -7.02
C GLY A 118 -14.92 -6.34 -5.76
N ARG A 119 -13.58 -6.41 -5.55
CA ARG A 119 -13.00 -6.97 -4.32
C ARG A 119 -12.79 -5.87 -3.29
N GLU A 120 -13.08 -6.17 -2.03
CA GLU A 120 -12.75 -5.29 -0.91
C GLU A 120 -11.24 -5.32 -0.65
N ILE A 121 -10.56 -4.23 -0.97
CA ILE A 121 -9.12 -4.06 -0.75
C ILE A 121 -8.91 -2.79 0.06
N LEU A 122 -8.32 -2.90 1.25
CA LEU A 122 -7.95 -1.74 2.04
C LEU A 122 -6.84 -0.98 1.32
N PHE A 123 -7.12 0.28 1.00
CA PHE A 123 -6.19 1.15 0.29
C PHE A 123 -5.40 2.02 1.28
N SER A 124 -4.13 1.70 1.45
CA SER A 124 -3.16 2.44 2.28
C SER A 124 -2.29 3.31 1.40
N ALA A 125 -2.60 4.61 1.36
CA ALA A 125 -1.89 5.58 0.54
C ALA A 125 -0.64 6.09 1.27
N CYS A 126 0.54 6.03 0.62
CA CYS A 126 1.82 6.36 1.23
C CYS A 126 2.58 7.43 0.43
N ASN A 127 2.24 8.70 0.62
CA ASN A 127 2.95 9.82 -0.02
C ASN A 127 3.87 10.60 0.94
N TRP A 128 4.25 9.99 2.05
CA TRP A 128 5.18 10.53 3.06
C TRP A 128 4.77 11.90 3.64
N GLY A 129 3.48 12.19 3.69
CA GLY A 129 2.96 13.46 4.16
C GLY A 129 3.06 14.61 3.15
N GLN A 130 3.52 14.35 1.93
CA GLN A 130 3.64 15.39 0.92
C GLN A 130 2.27 15.85 0.41
N GLN A 131 2.16 17.16 0.08
CA GLN A 131 0.94 17.77 -0.46
C GLN A 131 -0.27 17.65 0.49
N GLU A 132 -0.03 17.67 1.81
CA GLU A 132 -1.08 17.69 2.85
C GLU A 132 -2.14 16.58 2.68
N PRO A 133 -1.77 15.30 2.75
CA PRO A 133 -2.65 14.16 2.43
C PRO A 133 -3.92 14.12 3.29
N GLY A 134 -3.87 14.58 4.52
CA GLY A 134 -5.03 14.66 5.41
C GLY A 134 -6.20 15.46 4.86
N GLN A 135 -5.95 16.39 3.93
CA GLN A 135 -6.99 17.23 3.33
C GLN A 135 -7.73 16.56 2.17
N TRP A 136 -7.14 15.53 1.53
CA TRP A 136 -7.72 14.99 0.30
C TRP A 136 -7.74 13.47 0.19
N MET A 137 -6.94 12.72 0.95
CA MET A 137 -6.89 11.25 0.84
C MET A 137 -8.25 10.59 1.08
N ARG A 138 -9.05 11.11 2.03
CA ARG A 138 -10.41 10.63 2.26
C ARG A 138 -11.31 10.83 1.03
N GLN A 139 -11.19 11.96 0.35
CA GLN A 139 -12.02 12.29 -0.83
C GLN A 139 -11.77 11.36 -2.00
N ILE A 140 -10.54 10.86 -2.14
CA ILE A 140 -10.17 9.89 -3.18
C ILE A 140 -10.46 8.43 -2.79
N GLY A 141 -10.95 8.19 -1.57
CA GLY A 141 -11.34 6.86 -1.10
C GLY A 141 -10.18 6.03 -0.53
N ALA A 142 -9.10 6.68 -0.07
CA ALA A 142 -8.10 5.99 0.75
C ALA A 142 -8.69 5.65 2.13
N HIS A 143 -8.34 4.47 2.66
CA HIS A 143 -8.79 4.00 3.96
C HIS A 143 -7.81 4.35 5.08
N MET A 144 -6.56 4.54 4.74
CA MET A 144 -5.51 5.11 5.59
C MET A 144 -4.47 5.82 4.73
N TYR A 145 -3.70 6.72 5.33
CA TYR A 145 -2.66 7.47 4.61
C TYR A 145 -1.48 7.80 5.50
N ARG A 146 -0.27 7.66 4.96
CA ARG A 146 0.96 8.11 5.59
C ARG A 146 1.00 9.64 5.63
N SER A 147 1.13 10.18 6.81
CA SER A 147 1.16 11.63 7.05
C SER A 147 2.57 12.19 7.28
N THR A 148 3.56 11.32 7.37
CA THR A 148 4.96 11.65 7.65
C THR A 148 5.93 10.86 6.77
N GLY A 149 7.19 11.28 6.75
CA GLY A 149 8.30 10.47 6.26
C GLY A 149 8.55 9.25 7.14
N ASP A 150 9.51 8.42 6.75
CA ASP A 150 9.80 7.16 7.42
C ASP A 150 10.40 7.37 8.82
N ILE A 151 10.00 6.51 9.74
CA ILE A 151 10.55 6.42 11.08
C ILE A 151 11.92 5.72 11.04
N PHE A 152 12.82 6.15 11.89
CA PHE A 152 14.11 5.48 12.10
C PHE A 152 14.12 4.82 13.48
N ASP A 153 14.89 3.74 13.63
CA ASP A 153 15.03 2.99 14.88
C ASP A 153 15.77 3.79 15.94
N ASN A 154 15.15 4.87 16.38
CA ASN A 154 15.59 5.65 17.54
C ASN A 154 14.42 6.44 18.16
N PHE A 155 14.50 6.64 19.48
CA PHE A 155 13.45 7.29 20.25
C PHE A 155 13.13 8.72 19.77
N ARG A 156 14.14 9.47 19.30
CA ARG A 156 13.94 10.83 18.82
C ARG A 156 13.09 10.86 17.56
N SER A 157 13.39 10.00 16.58
CA SER A 157 12.59 9.89 15.35
C SER A 157 11.12 9.58 15.68
N PHE A 158 10.89 8.57 16.52
CA PHE A 158 9.56 8.21 16.98
C PHE A 158 8.82 9.39 17.63
N THR A 159 9.46 10.08 18.57
CA THR A 159 8.81 11.19 19.30
C THR A 159 8.59 12.42 18.44
N ASP A 160 9.51 12.74 17.54
CA ASP A 160 9.39 13.91 16.66
C ASP A 160 8.26 13.68 15.64
N ILE A 161 8.14 12.49 15.08
CA ILE A 161 7.03 12.10 14.21
C ILE A 161 5.70 12.21 14.97
N ALA A 162 5.58 11.61 16.15
CA ALA A 162 4.36 11.68 16.95
C ALA A 162 3.96 13.13 17.27
N LYS A 163 4.91 13.97 17.70
CA LYS A 163 4.66 15.39 17.99
C LYS A 163 4.20 16.16 16.76
N SER A 164 4.73 15.87 15.58
CA SER A 164 4.36 16.53 14.33
C SER A 164 2.90 16.30 13.91
N GLN A 165 2.22 15.35 14.56
CA GLN A 165 0.83 14.98 14.24
C GLN A 165 -0.19 15.43 15.30
N LEU A 166 0.24 16.05 16.41
CA LEU A 166 -0.67 16.43 17.50
C LEU A 166 -1.76 17.43 17.07
N ASP A 167 -1.44 18.33 16.15
CA ASP A 167 -2.39 19.29 15.60
C ASP A 167 -3.23 18.75 14.44
N LYS A 168 -2.96 17.54 13.99
CA LYS A 168 -3.59 16.87 12.82
C LYS A 168 -4.52 15.72 13.19
N LEU A 169 -4.77 15.49 14.47
CA LEU A 169 -5.64 14.41 14.93
C LEU A 169 -7.06 14.50 14.36
N CYS A 170 -7.56 15.71 14.10
CA CYS A 170 -8.87 15.95 13.49
C CYS A 170 -8.96 15.48 12.02
N MET A 171 -7.84 15.20 11.37
CA MET A 171 -7.78 14.68 9.99
C MET A 171 -7.94 13.15 9.94
N SER A 172 -7.83 12.47 11.07
CA SER A 172 -8.16 11.04 11.20
C SER A 172 -9.66 10.87 11.49
N ALA A 173 -10.31 10.00 10.72
CA ALA A 173 -11.74 9.79 10.84
C ALA A 173 -12.12 8.35 10.44
N PRO A 174 -13.31 7.85 10.83
CA PRO A 174 -13.80 6.57 10.34
C PRO A 174 -13.68 6.48 8.81
N TYR A 175 -13.19 5.34 8.34
CA TYR A 175 -12.92 5.00 6.94
C TYR A 175 -11.71 5.71 6.29
N CYS A 176 -10.98 6.58 7.01
CA CYS A 176 -9.72 7.11 6.53
C CYS A 176 -8.84 7.55 7.70
N PHE A 177 -7.92 6.71 8.11
CA PHE A 177 -7.09 6.92 9.28
C PHE A 177 -5.74 7.53 8.92
N ASN A 178 -5.28 8.44 9.78
CA ASN A 178 -3.92 8.96 9.73
C ASN A 178 -2.95 7.89 10.23
N ASP A 179 -1.95 7.60 9.43
CA ASP A 179 -0.86 6.69 9.73
C ASP A 179 0.45 7.49 9.82
N MET A 180 1.09 7.46 10.97
CA MET A 180 2.34 8.19 11.22
C MET A 180 3.57 7.45 10.70
N ASP A 181 3.53 6.18 10.64
CA ASP A 181 4.43 5.19 10.01
C ASP A 181 4.21 3.76 10.55
N MET A 182 4.84 2.83 9.84
CA MET A 182 4.83 1.39 10.15
C MET A 182 5.59 1.07 11.44
#